data_537e41ada208f2031cbedbc310b03f8a
#
_entry.id   537e41ada208f2031cbedbc310b03f8a
#
_cell.length_a   1.000
_cell.length_b   1.000
_cell.length_c   1.000
_cell.angle_alpha   90.00
_cell.angle_beta   90.00
_cell.angle_gamma   90.00
#
_symmetry.space_group_name_H-M   'P 1'
#
loop_
_entity.id
_entity.type
_entity.pdbx_description
1 polymer ?
#
loop_
_entity_poly.entity_id
_entity_poly.type
_entity_poly.pdbx_seq_one_letter_code
_entity_poly.pdbx_strand_id
1 'polypeptide(L)'
;MAAEDLLGQQILYPIEPIEREKAARLEITSGNWKQHPEQQLSEQLVELVLTHKTHDCIVLSSESLFWHVTSLLDGTEHWRDHLDIQVILAVRDLEEMLSSEYQQRVKRHGEQRPFEQFLRNRRFVSSHHKKAAEVLTELDAANIPTTVINYSKNKRTIAELIFRAIGAEQLFPRVAMEGKVINRSLSQKELQTLTVVNALYHTKFPWISARLSDALAKQLPNVLSQKCRLSKNSRDKLYSLNHEHLDVINQHLSPEEALTTRPQQPIEEDPAMIRERNQRIREEEQQSLELISSTLMVAIQQDQLSKRLSNGTVDALIQLSHSPELSQESRVELLEIAKLNRPQGQRLSKLLDQARLRSES
;
A
#
# COMPACT_ATOMS: atom_id res chain seq x y z
N MET A 1 -1.80 20.62 -3.94
CA MET A 1 -2.84 20.89 -4.94
C MET A 1 -4.20 20.43 -4.43
N ALA A 2 -4.58 19.16 -4.46
CA ALA A 2 -5.96 18.75 -4.07
C ALA A 2 -6.42 19.26 -2.69
N ALA A 3 -5.57 19.22 -1.66
CA ALA A 3 -5.91 19.70 -0.33
C ALA A 3 -6.11 21.24 -0.26
N GLU A 4 -5.41 21.98 -1.08
CA GLU A 4 -5.54 23.44 -1.18
C GLU A 4 -6.79 23.85 -1.95
N ASP A 5 -7.12 23.12 -3.02
CA ASP A 5 -8.34 23.31 -3.78
C ASP A 5 -9.58 22.99 -2.94
N LEU A 6 -9.55 21.92 -2.14
CA LEU A 6 -10.59 21.56 -1.17
C LEU A 6 -10.75 22.65 -0.09
N LEU A 7 -9.64 23.17 0.45
CA LEU A 7 -9.66 24.24 1.44
C LEU A 7 -10.32 25.52 0.90
N GLY A 8 -10.12 25.82 -0.39
CA GLY A 8 -10.79 26.93 -1.06
C GLY A 8 -12.34 26.80 -1.12
N GLN A 9 -12.87 25.61 -0.84
CA GLN A 9 -14.31 25.32 -0.72
C GLN A 9 -14.75 25.01 0.72
N GLN A 10 -13.98 25.42 1.70
CA GLN A 10 -14.21 25.16 3.13
C GLN A 10 -14.25 23.66 3.50
N ILE A 11 -13.63 22.82 2.67
CA ILE A 11 -13.45 21.38 2.92
C ILE A 11 -12.03 21.17 3.44
N LEU A 12 -11.88 20.78 4.70
CA LEU A 12 -10.59 20.48 5.30
C LEU A 12 -10.18 19.03 5.04
N TYR A 13 -9.01 18.82 4.46
CA TYR A 13 -8.32 17.55 4.40
C TYR A 13 -7.06 17.65 5.27
N PRO A 14 -7.14 17.34 6.59
CA PRO A 14 -6.01 17.49 7.50
C PRO A 14 -4.90 16.49 7.13
N ILE A 15 -3.77 17.00 6.65
CA ILE A 15 -2.63 16.18 6.26
C ILE A 15 -1.35 16.70 6.91
N GLU A 16 -0.63 15.82 7.59
CA GLU A 16 0.66 16.15 8.18
C GLU A 16 1.67 16.58 7.10
N PRO A 17 2.58 17.53 7.39
CA PRO A 17 3.56 18.01 6.41
C PRO A 17 4.37 16.89 5.76
N ILE A 18 4.80 15.89 6.54
CA ILE A 18 5.58 14.75 6.03
C ILE A 18 4.77 13.87 5.05
N GLU A 19 3.49 13.67 5.28
CA GLU A 19 2.61 12.90 4.37
C GLU A 19 2.30 13.73 3.11
N ARG A 20 2.20 15.06 3.24
CA ARG A 20 2.08 15.98 2.09
C ARG A 20 3.32 15.92 1.19
N GLU A 21 4.52 15.89 1.77
CA GLU A 21 5.76 15.75 1.01
C GLU A 21 5.84 14.39 0.30
N LYS A 22 5.46 13.30 0.96
CA LYS A 22 5.37 11.97 0.33
C LYS A 22 4.40 11.98 -0.84
N ALA A 23 3.20 12.52 -0.64
CA ALA A 23 2.19 12.61 -1.71
C ALA A 23 2.70 13.46 -2.90
N ALA A 24 3.43 14.54 -2.64
CA ALA A 24 4.04 15.37 -3.69
C ALA A 24 5.09 14.60 -4.51
N ARG A 25 5.81 13.66 -3.89
CA ARG A 25 6.75 12.76 -4.56
C ARG A 25 6.09 11.50 -5.14
N LEU A 26 4.76 11.39 -5.09
CA LEU A 26 3.98 10.22 -5.50
C LEU A 26 4.36 8.95 -4.72
N GLU A 27 4.78 9.11 -3.48
CA GLU A 27 5.00 7.99 -2.56
C GLU A 27 3.68 7.55 -1.94
N ILE A 28 3.63 6.30 -1.45
CA ILE A 28 2.44 5.77 -0.78
C ILE A 28 2.30 6.44 0.58
N THR A 29 1.09 6.96 0.84
CA THR A 29 0.70 7.51 2.14
C THR A 29 -0.29 6.58 2.84
N SER A 30 -0.36 6.62 4.16
CA SER A 30 -1.32 5.85 4.96
C SER A 30 -2.67 6.58 5.15
N GLY A 31 -2.90 7.64 4.38
CA GLY A 31 -4.03 8.54 4.55
C GLY A 31 -3.69 9.77 5.41
N ASN A 32 -4.70 10.51 5.82
CA ASN A 32 -4.53 11.75 6.59
C ASN A 32 -4.94 11.63 8.06
N TRP A 33 -5.29 10.43 8.51
CA TRP A 33 -5.76 10.19 9.87
C TRP A 33 -4.98 9.06 10.53
N LYS A 34 -4.57 9.28 11.79
CA LYS A 34 -4.00 8.25 12.67
C LYS A 34 -4.73 8.30 14.00
N GLN A 35 -5.31 7.17 14.39
CA GLN A 35 -5.96 7.07 15.69
C GLN A 35 -4.93 7.14 16.81
N HIS A 36 -5.21 7.96 17.83
CA HIS A 36 -4.47 7.94 19.08
C HIS A 36 -4.94 6.75 19.92
N PRO A 37 -4.04 5.85 20.35
CA PRO A 37 -4.43 4.61 21.01
C PRO A 37 -5.08 4.82 22.39
N GLU A 38 -4.89 5.99 23.00
CA GLU A 38 -5.38 6.32 24.35
C GLU A 38 -6.71 7.08 24.35
N GLN A 39 -7.25 7.46 23.17
CA GLN A 39 -8.51 8.21 23.06
C GLN A 39 -9.54 7.44 22.25
N GLN A 40 -10.81 7.59 22.58
CA GLN A 40 -11.90 7.06 21.76
C GLN A 40 -11.98 7.81 20.43
N LEU A 41 -12.34 7.11 19.36
CA LEU A 41 -12.46 7.72 18.03
C LEU A 41 -13.46 8.89 18.02
N SER A 42 -14.59 8.72 18.70
CA SER A 42 -15.61 9.76 18.83
C SER A 42 -15.08 11.05 19.47
N GLU A 43 -14.30 10.95 20.54
CA GLU A 43 -13.67 12.09 21.22
C GLU A 43 -12.69 12.82 20.30
N GLN A 44 -11.83 12.08 19.59
CA GLN A 44 -10.89 12.66 18.63
C GLN A 44 -11.59 13.41 17.51
N LEU A 45 -12.70 12.88 17.00
CA LEU A 45 -13.47 13.54 15.94
C LEU A 45 -14.15 14.79 16.44
N VAL A 46 -14.75 14.76 17.64
CA VAL A 46 -15.34 15.96 18.26
C VAL A 46 -14.31 17.05 18.48
N GLU A 47 -13.14 16.70 19.02
CA GLU A 47 -12.03 17.65 19.22
C GLU A 47 -11.57 18.25 17.89
N LEU A 48 -11.43 17.44 16.85
CA LEU A 48 -11.04 17.89 15.50
C LEU A 48 -12.05 18.91 14.95
N VAL A 49 -13.35 18.61 15.03
CA VAL A 49 -14.40 19.52 14.56
C VAL A 49 -14.44 20.79 15.37
N LEU A 50 -14.32 20.71 16.69
CA LEU A 50 -14.29 21.89 17.57
C LEU A 50 -13.07 22.78 17.29
N THR A 51 -11.95 22.20 16.90
CA THR A 51 -10.73 22.92 16.52
C THR A 51 -10.87 23.62 15.16
N HIS A 52 -11.65 23.04 14.24
CA HIS A 52 -11.76 23.50 12.86
C HIS A 52 -13.17 24.00 12.47
N LYS A 53 -13.86 24.68 13.39
CA LYS A 53 -15.25 25.17 13.25
C LYS A 53 -15.52 26.08 12.04
N THR A 54 -14.48 26.59 11.40
CA THR A 54 -14.61 27.48 10.23
C THR A 54 -14.79 26.73 8.92
N HIS A 55 -14.72 25.39 8.94
CA HIS A 55 -14.84 24.54 7.76
C HIS A 55 -16.22 23.86 7.75
N ASP A 56 -16.83 23.79 6.57
CA ASP A 56 -18.14 23.14 6.39
C ASP A 56 -18.04 21.62 6.41
N CYS A 57 -16.89 21.07 6.00
CA CYS A 57 -16.66 19.65 5.93
C CYS A 57 -15.21 19.30 6.30
N ILE A 58 -15.01 18.18 7.00
CA ILE A 58 -13.70 17.61 7.28
C ILE A 58 -13.66 16.20 6.70
N VAL A 59 -12.73 15.94 5.79
CA VAL A 59 -12.56 14.64 5.13
C VAL A 59 -11.40 13.88 5.76
N LEU A 60 -11.69 12.73 6.32
CA LEU A 60 -10.70 11.80 6.87
C LEU A 60 -10.58 10.56 5.98
N SER A 61 -9.36 10.17 5.67
CA SER A 61 -9.03 9.01 4.84
C SER A 61 -7.90 8.23 5.48
N SER A 62 -8.18 6.99 5.88
CA SER A 62 -7.16 6.09 6.42
C SER A 62 -7.62 4.65 6.36
N GLU A 63 -6.70 3.73 6.05
CA GLU A 63 -6.98 2.29 6.15
C GLU A 63 -7.27 1.85 7.59
N SER A 64 -6.75 2.57 8.59
CA SER A 64 -7.02 2.27 10.00
C SER A 64 -8.46 2.56 10.39
N LEU A 65 -9.11 3.58 9.82
CA LEU A 65 -10.52 3.91 10.09
C LEU A 65 -11.45 2.73 9.80
N PHE A 66 -11.17 1.95 8.76
CA PHE A 66 -11.96 0.76 8.43
C PHE A 66 -12.09 -0.24 9.59
N TRP A 67 -11.04 -0.38 10.41
CA TRP A 67 -11.03 -1.30 11.53
C TRP A 67 -11.63 -0.72 12.80
N HIS A 68 -11.72 0.61 12.88
CA HIS A 68 -12.11 1.34 14.08
C HIS A 68 -13.44 2.11 13.94
N VAL A 69 -14.01 2.20 12.73
CA VAL A 69 -15.21 3.01 12.51
C VAL A 69 -16.38 2.62 13.39
N THR A 70 -16.52 1.34 13.72
CA THR A 70 -17.57 0.85 14.62
C THR A 70 -17.39 1.29 16.07
N SER A 71 -16.18 1.65 16.48
CA SER A 71 -15.95 2.24 17.80
C SER A 71 -16.54 3.64 17.96
N LEU A 72 -17.00 4.28 16.87
CA LEU A 72 -17.85 5.47 16.95
C LEU A 72 -19.18 5.18 17.64
N LEU A 73 -19.65 3.95 17.57
CA LEU A 73 -20.95 3.51 18.07
C LEU A 73 -20.88 3.05 19.51
N ASP A 74 -19.70 2.73 20.03
CA ASP A 74 -19.46 2.26 21.40
C ASP A 74 -19.50 3.39 22.45
N GLY A 75 -19.50 4.66 22.00
CA GLY A 75 -19.52 5.83 22.87
C GLY A 75 -20.92 6.37 23.10
N THR A 76 -21.07 7.08 24.21
CA THR A 76 -22.29 7.84 24.51
C THR A 76 -22.72 8.69 23.30
N GLU A 77 -24.03 8.87 23.10
CA GLU A 77 -24.65 9.61 21.97
C GLU A 77 -24.22 11.07 21.84
N HIS A 78 -23.39 11.58 22.74
CA HIS A 78 -22.91 12.98 22.77
C HIS A 78 -22.22 13.47 21.52
N TRP A 79 -21.57 12.58 20.72
CA TRP A 79 -20.97 13.02 19.46
C TRP A 79 -22.00 13.43 18.44
N ARG A 80 -23.22 12.87 18.46
CA ARG A 80 -24.29 13.18 17.49
C ARG A 80 -24.77 14.62 17.58
N ASP A 81 -24.62 15.27 18.72
CA ASP A 81 -24.95 16.67 18.91
C ASP A 81 -23.94 17.61 18.22
N HIS A 82 -22.78 17.08 17.85
CA HIS A 82 -21.65 17.83 17.33
C HIS A 82 -21.22 17.44 15.92
N LEU A 83 -21.53 16.21 15.48
CA LEU A 83 -21.03 15.64 14.25
C LEU A 83 -22.17 15.14 13.37
N ASP A 84 -22.18 15.58 12.13
CA ASP A 84 -22.91 14.95 11.03
C ASP A 84 -21.90 14.10 10.25
N ILE A 85 -21.98 12.76 10.39
CA ILE A 85 -21.00 11.81 9.85
C ILE A 85 -21.58 11.11 8.64
N GLN A 86 -20.82 11.13 7.55
CA GLN A 86 -21.03 10.29 6.38
C GLN A 86 -19.83 9.37 6.19
N VAL A 87 -20.06 8.09 5.92
CA VAL A 87 -19.02 7.10 5.66
C VAL A 87 -18.95 6.79 4.17
N ILE A 88 -17.74 6.80 3.61
CA ILE A 88 -17.46 6.31 2.26
C ILE A 88 -16.61 5.05 2.38
N LEU A 89 -17.14 3.92 1.93
CA LEU A 89 -16.49 2.62 2.02
C LEU A 89 -16.16 2.08 0.62
N ALA A 90 -14.89 1.91 0.31
CA ALA A 90 -14.44 1.25 -0.92
C ALA A 90 -14.28 -0.26 -0.68
N VAL A 91 -15.00 -1.06 -1.46
CA VAL A 91 -14.93 -2.53 -1.44
C VAL A 91 -14.34 -3.08 -2.73
N ARG A 92 -13.77 -4.27 -2.70
CA ARG A 92 -13.18 -4.95 -3.87
C ARG A 92 -13.81 -6.31 -4.08
N ASP A 93 -13.77 -6.81 -5.31
CA ASP A 93 -14.09 -8.21 -5.57
C ASP A 93 -13.23 -9.15 -4.72
N LEU A 94 -13.85 -10.24 -4.27
CA LEU A 94 -13.29 -11.19 -3.30
C LEU A 94 -11.89 -11.71 -3.69
N GLU A 95 -11.74 -12.20 -4.93
CA GLU A 95 -10.46 -12.72 -5.42
C GLU A 95 -9.41 -11.60 -5.57
N GLU A 96 -9.81 -10.40 -5.99
CA GLU A 96 -8.90 -9.26 -6.09
C GLU A 96 -8.40 -8.79 -4.72
N MET A 97 -9.29 -8.72 -3.74
CA MET A 97 -8.93 -8.33 -2.37
C MET A 97 -7.92 -9.30 -1.77
N LEU A 98 -8.21 -10.59 -1.84
CA LEU A 98 -7.34 -11.63 -1.28
C LEU A 98 -6.00 -11.75 -2.02
N SER A 99 -6.02 -11.59 -3.36
CA SER A 99 -4.79 -11.53 -4.14
C SER A 99 -3.93 -10.33 -3.76
N SER A 100 -4.54 -9.16 -3.58
CA SER A 100 -3.84 -7.94 -3.14
C SER A 100 -3.24 -8.11 -1.74
N GLU A 101 -4.01 -8.63 -0.80
CA GLU A 101 -3.56 -8.89 0.57
C GLU A 101 -2.38 -9.88 0.60
N TYR A 102 -2.50 -10.99 -0.15
CA TYR A 102 -1.41 -11.95 -0.26
C TYR A 102 -0.14 -11.31 -0.83
N GLN A 103 -0.26 -10.50 -1.88
CA GLN A 103 0.87 -9.79 -2.46
C GLN A 103 1.54 -8.86 -1.43
N GLN A 104 0.77 -8.14 -0.63
CA GLN A 104 1.33 -7.30 0.44
C GLN A 104 2.05 -8.14 1.50
N ARG A 105 1.49 -9.30 1.88
CA ARG A 105 2.14 -10.23 2.81
C ARG A 105 3.47 -10.74 2.27
N VAL A 106 3.54 -11.09 0.99
CA VAL A 106 4.79 -11.51 0.34
C VAL A 106 5.79 -10.37 0.29
N LYS A 107 5.38 -9.17 -0.14
CA LYS A 107 6.25 -8.01 -0.31
C LYS A 107 6.79 -7.45 1.02
N ARG A 108 5.97 -7.39 2.07
CA ARG A 108 6.24 -6.59 3.28
C ARG A 108 6.39 -7.40 4.56
N HIS A 109 5.79 -8.60 4.61
CA HIS A 109 5.71 -9.38 5.84
C HIS A 109 6.34 -10.77 5.73
N GLY A 110 7.09 -11.04 4.66
CA GLY A 110 7.86 -12.27 4.51
C GLY A 110 7.02 -13.54 4.35
N GLU A 111 5.80 -13.46 3.80
CA GLU A 111 4.98 -14.63 3.53
C GLU A 111 5.72 -15.60 2.59
N GLN A 112 5.78 -16.86 3.00
CA GLN A 112 6.55 -17.92 2.32
C GLN A 112 5.66 -18.96 1.63
N ARG A 113 4.39 -19.03 2.03
CA ARG A 113 3.44 -20.04 1.54
C ARG A 113 2.89 -19.64 0.18
N PRO A 114 2.62 -20.60 -0.71
CA PRO A 114 1.82 -20.36 -1.91
C PRO A 114 0.43 -19.83 -1.57
N PHE A 115 -0.18 -19.08 -2.48
CA PHE A 115 -1.47 -18.40 -2.26
C PHE A 115 -2.58 -19.31 -1.74
N GLU A 116 -2.73 -20.50 -2.32
CA GLU A 116 -3.76 -21.44 -1.89
C GLU A 116 -3.54 -21.95 -0.46
N GLN A 117 -2.29 -22.18 -0.05
CA GLN A 117 -1.95 -22.57 1.30
C GLN A 117 -2.15 -21.42 2.29
N PHE A 118 -1.83 -20.19 1.89
CA PHE A 118 -2.13 -18.98 2.66
C PHE A 118 -3.63 -18.87 2.96
N LEU A 119 -4.51 -19.10 1.96
CA LEU A 119 -5.95 -19.09 2.15
C LEU A 119 -6.46 -20.25 3.00
N ARG A 120 -5.89 -21.45 2.87
CA ARG A 120 -6.24 -22.62 3.72
C ARG A 120 -6.01 -22.30 5.20
N ASN A 121 -4.89 -21.67 5.55
CA ASN A 121 -4.60 -21.29 6.92
C ASN A 121 -5.59 -20.25 7.48
N ARG A 122 -6.22 -19.48 6.63
CA ARG A 122 -7.29 -18.54 6.95
C ARG A 122 -8.69 -19.14 6.77
N ARG A 123 -8.79 -20.47 6.59
CA ARG A 123 -10.05 -21.19 6.38
C ARG A 123 -10.86 -20.65 5.20
N PHE A 124 -10.24 -20.02 4.21
CA PHE A 124 -10.87 -19.38 3.05
C PHE A 124 -11.86 -18.26 3.39
N VAL A 125 -11.76 -17.65 4.56
CA VAL A 125 -12.58 -16.51 4.95
C VAL A 125 -11.82 -15.21 4.71
N SER A 126 -12.45 -14.25 4.05
CA SER A 126 -11.91 -12.90 3.87
C SER A 126 -12.26 -12.02 5.07
N SER A 127 -11.28 -11.71 5.90
CA SER A 127 -11.47 -10.81 7.05
C SER A 127 -11.96 -9.42 6.65
N HIS A 128 -11.56 -8.92 5.47
CA HIS A 128 -12.00 -7.62 4.96
C HIS A 128 -13.48 -7.61 4.58
N HIS A 129 -13.97 -8.64 3.86
CA HIS A 129 -15.40 -8.71 3.51
C HIS A 129 -16.26 -8.97 4.74
N LYS A 130 -15.80 -9.82 5.65
CA LYS A 130 -16.48 -10.03 6.93
C LYS A 130 -16.58 -8.71 7.69
N LYS A 131 -15.47 -7.98 7.88
CA LYS A 131 -15.49 -6.70 8.59
C LYS A 131 -16.31 -5.64 7.85
N ALA A 132 -16.27 -5.60 6.51
CA ALA A 132 -17.10 -4.67 5.73
C ALA A 132 -18.59 -4.93 5.95
N ALA A 133 -19.03 -6.21 5.95
CA ALA A 133 -20.41 -6.56 6.23
C ALA A 133 -20.81 -6.19 7.66
N GLU A 134 -19.96 -6.44 8.67
CA GLU A 134 -20.19 -6.02 10.06
C GLU A 134 -20.31 -4.49 10.15
N VAL A 135 -19.38 -3.75 9.57
CA VAL A 135 -19.39 -2.27 9.56
C VAL A 135 -20.68 -1.74 8.95
N LEU A 136 -21.09 -2.24 7.78
CA LEU A 136 -22.31 -1.79 7.11
C LEU A 136 -23.56 -2.06 7.97
N THR A 137 -23.65 -3.25 8.54
CA THR A 137 -24.77 -3.61 9.43
C THR A 137 -24.86 -2.68 10.65
N GLU A 138 -23.73 -2.36 11.26
CA GLU A 138 -23.68 -1.48 12.43
C GLU A 138 -24.00 -0.02 12.08
N LEU A 139 -23.46 0.48 10.93
CA LEU A 139 -23.74 1.83 10.46
C LEU A 139 -25.21 2.01 10.07
N ASP A 140 -25.84 1.00 9.46
CA ASP A 140 -27.28 1.01 9.17
C ASP A 140 -28.12 1.06 10.44
N ALA A 141 -27.79 0.20 11.40
CA ALA A 141 -28.49 0.20 12.70
C ALA A 141 -28.38 1.55 13.44
N ALA A 142 -27.26 2.24 13.21
CA ALA A 142 -27.03 3.57 13.77
C ALA A 142 -27.57 4.71 12.92
N ASN A 143 -28.19 4.44 11.76
CA ASN A 143 -28.65 5.42 10.78
C ASN A 143 -27.56 6.40 10.33
N ILE A 144 -26.32 5.92 10.13
CA ILE A 144 -25.21 6.70 9.59
C ILE A 144 -25.20 6.56 8.06
N PRO A 145 -25.36 7.66 7.30
CA PRO A 145 -25.32 7.63 5.84
C PRO A 145 -24.00 7.01 5.33
N THR A 146 -24.12 5.97 4.49
CA THR A 146 -22.97 5.25 3.97
C THR A 146 -23.02 5.14 2.46
N THR A 147 -21.95 5.57 1.79
CA THR A 147 -21.74 5.38 0.35
C THR A 147 -20.76 4.24 0.13
N VAL A 148 -21.19 3.16 -0.52
CA VAL A 148 -20.32 2.04 -0.87
C VAL A 148 -19.90 2.12 -2.33
N ILE A 149 -18.60 1.98 -2.61
CA ILE A 149 -18.03 2.07 -3.96
C ILE A 149 -17.33 0.75 -4.27
N ASN A 150 -17.69 0.09 -5.38
CA ASN A 150 -16.96 -1.07 -5.88
C ASN A 150 -15.66 -0.61 -6.56
N TYR A 151 -14.55 -0.69 -5.84
CA TYR A 151 -13.24 -0.34 -6.37
C TYR A 151 -12.83 -1.19 -7.59
N SER A 152 -13.19 -2.48 -7.63
CA SER A 152 -12.80 -3.37 -8.74
C SER A 152 -13.35 -2.92 -10.08
N LYS A 153 -14.55 -2.37 -10.09
CA LYS A 153 -15.21 -1.82 -11.29
C LYS A 153 -14.78 -0.38 -11.58
N ASN A 154 -14.49 0.40 -10.54
CA ASN A 154 -14.27 1.84 -10.61
C ASN A 154 -12.79 2.26 -10.45
N LYS A 155 -11.82 1.40 -10.77
CA LYS A 155 -10.38 1.69 -10.58
C LYS A 155 -9.91 3.00 -11.21
N ARG A 156 -10.49 3.38 -12.34
CA ARG A 156 -10.12 4.61 -13.07
C ARG A 156 -10.90 5.83 -12.62
N THR A 157 -12.08 5.64 -12.06
CA THR A 157 -13.03 6.69 -11.68
C THR A 157 -13.19 6.83 -10.17
N ILE A 158 -12.48 6.00 -9.37
CA ILE A 158 -12.64 5.98 -7.90
C ILE A 158 -12.43 7.36 -7.27
N ALA A 159 -11.44 8.12 -7.74
CA ALA A 159 -11.19 9.46 -7.24
C ALA A 159 -12.35 10.42 -7.56
N GLU A 160 -12.90 10.37 -8.78
CA GLU A 160 -14.09 11.14 -9.16
C GLU A 160 -15.29 10.81 -8.28
N LEU A 161 -15.53 9.51 -8.03
CA LEU A 161 -16.63 9.06 -7.18
C LEU A 161 -16.48 9.55 -5.73
N ILE A 162 -15.25 9.55 -5.21
CA ILE A 162 -14.96 10.09 -3.88
C ILE A 162 -15.22 11.61 -3.85
N PHE A 163 -14.72 12.36 -4.85
CA PHE A 163 -14.94 13.81 -4.94
C PHE A 163 -16.44 14.14 -5.06
N ARG A 164 -17.22 13.35 -5.79
CA ARG A 164 -18.68 13.47 -5.87
C ARG A 164 -19.33 13.20 -4.51
N ALA A 165 -18.92 12.15 -3.82
CA ALA A 165 -19.49 11.77 -2.53
C ALA A 165 -19.23 12.81 -1.43
N ILE A 166 -18.13 13.57 -1.50
CA ILE A 166 -17.84 14.68 -0.57
C ILE A 166 -18.35 16.06 -1.07
N GLY A 167 -19.15 16.08 -2.15
CA GLY A 167 -19.70 17.33 -2.69
C GLY A 167 -18.69 18.24 -3.41
N ALA A 168 -17.53 17.71 -3.81
CA ALA A 168 -16.44 18.47 -4.44
C ALA A 168 -16.15 18.03 -5.90
N GLU A 169 -17.15 17.50 -6.62
CA GLU A 169 -17.01 16.96 -7.98
C GLU A 169 -16.38 17.96 -8.97
N GLN A 170 -16.70 19.24 -8.85
CA GLN A 170 -16.17 20.30 -9.71
C GLN A 170 -14.66 20.53 -9.58
N LEU A 171 -14.04 20.05 -8.50
CA LEU A 171 -12.58 20.13 -8.30
C LEU A 171 -11.83 18.99 -8.97
N PHE A 172 -12.48 17.86 -9.24
CA PHE A 172 -11.84 16.65 -9.75
C PHE A 172 -11.02 16.89 -11.03
N PRO A 173 -11.50 17.62 -12.07
CA PRO A 173 -10.72 17.87 -13.28
C PRO A 173 -9.39 18.59 -13.05
N ARG A 174 -9.27 19.36 -11.95
CA ARG A 174 -8.06 20.11 -11.60
C ARG A 174 -7.02 19.25 -10.88
N VAL A 175 -7.47 18.18 -10.21
CA VAL A 175 -6.61 17.32 -9.39
C VAL A 175 -6.37 15.96 -10.01
N ALA A 176 -7.03 15.62 -11.11
CA ALA A 176 -6.88 14.38 -11.82
C ALA A 176 -5.43 14.22 -12.32
N MET A 177 -4.77 13.17 -11.83
CA MET A 177 -3.44 12.80 -12.27
C MET A 177 -3.54 11.77 -13.38
N GLU A 178 -3.16 12.14 -14.60
CA GLU A 178 -3.13 11.22 -15.72
C GLU A 178 -2.15 10.06 -15.49
N GLY A 179 -2.70 8.84 -15.46
CA GLY A 179 -2.05 7.62 -15.89
C GLY A 179 -0.85 7.07 -15.12
N LYS A 180 -0.40 7.68 -14.01
CA LYS A 180 0.74 7.14 -13.26
C LYS A 180 0.33 5.96 -12.37
N VAL A 181 0.81 4.76 -12.70
CA VAL A 181 0.72 3.58 -11.82
C VAL A 181 1.73 3.75 -10.68
N ILE A 182 1.23 4.15 -9.51
CA ILE A 182 2.09 4.38 -8.33
C ILE A 182 2.55 3.06 -7.70
N ASN A 183 1.73 2.02 -7.75
CA ASN A 183 2.02 0.73 -7.13
C ASN A 183 1.51 -0.41 -8.01
N ARG A 184 2.39 -0.96 -8.86
CA ARG A 184 1.98 -2.12 -9.65
C ARG A 184 1.91 -3.40 -8.81
N SER A 185 0.97 -4.23 -9.14
CA SER A 185 0.94 -5.62 -8.65
C SER A 185 2.06 -6.43 -9.30
N LEU A 186 2.59 -7.41 -8.57
CA LEU A 186 3.60 -8.32 -9.09
C LEU A 186 2.99 -9.35 -10.03
N SER A 187 3.80 -9.87 -10.96
CA SER A 187 3.43 -11.03 -11.77
C SER A 187 3.41 -12.30 -10.91
N GLN A 188 2.78 -13.37 -11.41
CA GLN A 188 2.74 -14.64 -10.69
C GLN A 188 4.15 -15.20 -10.44
N LYS A 189 5.05 -15.04 -11.40
CA LYS A 189 6.44 -15.50 -11.29
C LYS A 189 7.24 -14.69 -10.27
N GLU A 190 7.10 -13.39 -10.29
CA GLU A 190 7.72 -12.50 -9.28
C GLU A 190 7.28 -12.88 -7.86
N LEU A 191 5.99 -13.13 -7.66
CA LEU A 191 5.46 -13.57 -6.36
C LEU A 191 6.02 -14.92 -5.93
N GLN A 192 6.05 -15.91 -6.84
CA GLN A 192 6.65 -17.22 -6.56
C GLN A 192 8.12 -17.09 -6.18
N THR A 193 8.88 -16.29 -6.90
CA THR A 193 10.30 -16.07 -6.60
C THR A 193 10.48 -15.38 -5.25
N LEU A 194 9.69 -14.34 -4.96
CA LEU A 194 9.75 -13.68 -3.66
C LEU A 194 9.35 -14.58 -2.49
N THR A 195 8.40 -15.52 -2.65
CA THR A 195 8.08 -16.49 -1.60
C THR A 195 9.26 -17.42 -1.32
N VAL A 196 10.02 -17.84 -2.34
CA VAL A 196 11.26 -18.61 -2.18
C VAL A 196 12.34 -17.76 -1.49
N VAL A 197 12.53 -16.52 -1.91
CA VAL A 197 13.48 -15.59 -1.25
C VAL A 197 13.10 -15.39 0.22
N ASN A 198 11.82 -15.24 0.53
CA ASN A 198 11.34 -15.12 1.91
C ASN A 198 11.68 -16.38 2.72
N ALA A 199 11.44 -17.57 2.17
CA ALA A 199 11.75 -18.82 2.86
C ALA A 199 13.24 -18.98 3.19
N LEU A 200 14.11 -18.50 2.30
CA LEU A 200 15.56 -18.64 2.46
C LEU A 200 16.19 -17.51 3.29
N TYR A 201 15.67 -16.30 3.17
CA TYR A 201 16.38 -15.11 3.63
C TYR A 201 15.62 -14.22 4.61
N HIS A 202 14.28 -14.29 4.71
CA HIS A 202 13.50 -13.34 5.51
C HIS A 202 13.89 -13.30 6.99
N THR A 203 14.17 -14.45 7.59
CA THR A 203 14.60 -14.50 9.01
C THR A 203 15.90 -13.72 9.23
N LYS A 204 16.81 -13.73 8.25
CA LYS A 204 18.11 -13.04 8.35
C LYS A 204 18.03 -11.61 7.85
N PHE A 205 17.21 -11.35 6.83
CA PHE A 205 17.03 -10.07 6.17
C PHE A 205 15.52 -9.73 6.05
N PRO A 206 14.85 -9.28 7.14
CA PRO A 206 13.41 -9.03 7.12
C PRO A 206 12.96 -8.00 6.06
N TRP A 207 13.86 -7.13 5.64
CA TRP A 207 13.65 -6.07 4.66
C TRP A 207 13.81 -6.51 3.19
N ILE A 208 14.29 -7.74 2.93
CA ILE A 208 14.73 -8.15 1.58
C ILE A 208 13.61 -8.10 0.55
N SER A 209 12.43 -8.62 0.87
CA SER A 209 11.30 -8.65 -0.07
C SER A 209 10.72 -7.27 -0.35
N ALA A 210 10.74 -6.37 0.64
CA ALA A 210 10.37 -4.99 0.43
C ALA A 210 11.31 -4.34 -0.59
N ARG A 211 12.63 -4.45 -0.39
CA ARG A 211 13.63 -3.90 -1.31
C ARG A 211 13.50 -4.47 -2.72
N LEU A 212 13.35 -5.79 -2.85
CA LEU A 212 13.17 -6.44 -4.16
C LEU A 212 11.88 -5.99 -4.84
N SER A 213 10.76 -5.97 -4.12
CA SER A 213 9.48 -5.54 -4.70
C SER A 213 9.48 -4.07 -5.13
N ASP A 214 10.17 -3.20 -4.39
CA ASP A 214 10.32 -1.79 -4.75
C ASP A 214 11.22 -1.62 -6.00
N ALA A 215 12.29 -2.40 -6.11
CA ALA A 215 13.13 -2.44 -7.30
C ALA A 215 12.33 -2.89 -8.53
N LEU A 216 11.55 -3.97 -8.41
CA LEU A 216 10.68 -4.46 -9.49
C LEU A 216 9.65 -3.41 -9.92
N ALA A 217 8.97 -2.78 -8.98
CA ALA A 217 7.96 -1.77 -9.29
C ALA A 217 8.58 -0.53 -9.98
N LYS A 218 9.78 -0.12 -9.55
CA LYS A 218 10.47 1.07 -10.07
C LYS A 218 11.12 0.84 -11.45
N GLN A 219 11.80 -0.30 -11.63
CA GLN A 219 12.60 -0.56 -12.82
C GLN A 219 11.80 -1.26 -13.92
N LEU A 220 10.76 -2.01 -13.56
CA LEU A 220 9.90 -2.75 -14.48
C LEU A 220 8.41 -2.37 -14.30
N PRO A 221 8.03 -1.08 -14.48
CA PRO A 221 6.67 -0.60 -14.18
C PRO A 221 5.60 -1.20 -15.10
N ASN A 222 5.98 -1.63 -16.30
CA ASN A 222 5.07 -2.08 -17.36
C ASN A 222 4.86 -3.60 -17.40
N VAL A 223 5.49 -4.36 -16.50
CA VAL A 223 5.27 -5.82 -16.42
C VAL A 223 3.82 -6.12 -16.09
N LEU A 224 3.21 -7.02 -16.83
CA LEU A 224 1.81 -7.39 -16.66
C LEU A 224 1.59 -8.05 -15.30
N SER A 225 0.79 -7.40 -14.46
CA SER A 225 0.35 -7.99 -13.20
C SER A 225 -0.66 -9.09 -13.47
N GLN A 226 -0.58 -10.16 -12.69
CA GLN A 226 -1.53 -11.27 -12.76
C GLN A 226 -2.21 -11.48 -11.41
N LYS A 227 -3.51 -11.74 -11.44
CA LYS A 227 -4.22 -12.20 -10.24
C LYS A 227 -3.68 -13.57 -9.82
N CYS A 228 -3.56 -13.79 -8.52
CA CYS A 228 -3.22 -15.11 -8.00
C CYS A 228 -4.31 -16.11 -8.38
N ARG A 229 -3.91 -17.25 -8.96
CA ARG A 229 -4.84 -18.28 -9.41
C ARG A 229 -5.17 -19.26 -8.30
N LEU A 230 -6.43 -19.67 -8.23
CA LEU A 230 -6.94 -20.74 -7.37
C LEU A 230 -7.37 -21.93 -8.20
N SER A 231 -7.25 -23.13 -7.64
CA SER A 231 -7.93 -24.30 -8.19
C SER A 231 -9.45 -24.12 -8.14
N LYS A 232 -10.18 -24.77 -9.03
CA LYS A 232 -11.65 -24.68 -9.08
C LYS A 232 -12.27 -24.95 -7.71
N ASN A 233 -11.88 -26.07 -7.08
CA ASN A 233 -12.42 -26.47 -5.77
C ASN A 233 -12.13 -25.42 -4.67
N SER A 234 -10.94 -24.83 -4.67
CA SER A 234 -10.57 -23.78 -3.72
C SER A 234 -11.36 -22.49 -3.95
N ARG A 235 -11.63 -22.16 -5.21
CA ARG A 235 -12.45 -21.02 -5.59
C ARG A 235 -13.91 -21.21 -5.19
N ASP A 236 -14.50 -22.37 -5.51
CA ASP A 236 -15.88 -22.69 -5.13
C ASP A 236 -16.06 -22.62 -3.59
N LYS A 237 -15.10 -23.19 -2.85
CA LYS A 237 -15.08 -23.10 -1.39
C LYS A 237 -14.95 -21.66 -0.89
N LEU A 238 -14.10 -20.86 -1.51
CA LEU A 238 -13.91 -19.45 -1.15
C LEU A 238 -15.22 -18.67 -1.25
N TYR A 239 -15.92 -18.79 -2.38
CA TYR A 239 -17.20 -18.08 -2.56
C TYR A 239 -18.29 -18.61 -1.65
N SER A 240 -18.37 -19.93 -1.45
CA SER A 240 -19.35 -20.55 -0.53
C SER A 240 -19.20 -20.06 0.92
N LEU A 241 -17.97 -19.80 1.38
CA LEU A 241 -17.72 -19.37 2.75
C LEU A 241 -17.83 -17.85 2.97
N ASN A 242 -17.92 -17.07 1.90
CA ASN A 242 -18.01 -15.61 2.00
C ASN A 242 -19.32 -15.05 1.42
N HIS A 243 -20.25 -15.88 0.95
CA HIS A 243 -21.46 -15.42 0.26
C HIS A 243 -22.31 -14.50 1.14
N GLU A 244 -22.54 -14.84 2.41
CA GLU A 244 -23.32 -14.01 3.33
C GLU A 244 -22.74 -12.60 3.49
N HIS A 245 -21.43 -12.49 3.58
CA HIS A 245 -20.76 -11.19 3.71
C HIS A 245 -20.87 -10.38 2.38
N LEU A 246 -20.75 -11.07 1.24
CA LEU A 246 -20.90 -10.43 -0.07
C LEU A 246 -22.35 -9.98 -0.30
N ASP A 247 -23.33 -10.75 0.16
CA ASP A 247 -24.74 -10.41 0.01
C ASP A 247 -25.10 -9.16 0.84
N VAL A 248 -24.60 -9.06 2.09
CA VAL A 248 -24.76 -7.86 2.91
C VAL A 248 -24.13 -6.63 2.20
N ILE A 249 -22.90 -6.74 1.69
CA ILE A 249 -22.24 -5.64 0.99
C ILE A 249 -23.04 -5.25 -0.27
N ASN A 250 -23.56 -6.22 -1.02
CA ASN A 250 -24.29 -5.98 -2.24
C ASN A 250 -25.65 -5.28 -2.03
N GLN A 251 -26.22 -5.33 -0.82
CA GLN A 251 -27.43 -4.56 -0.49
C GLN A 251 -27.20 -3.04 -0.55
N HIS A 252 -25.94 -2.60 -0.42
CA HIS A 252 -25.53 -1.19 -0.51
C HIS A 252 -24.99 -0.78 -1.88
N LEU A 253 -24.98 -1.68 -2.84
CA LEU A 253 -24.49 -1.44 -4.21
C LEU A 253 -25.64 -1.54 -5.20
N SER A 254 -25.59 -0.78 -6.30
CA SER A 254 -26.49 -1.01 -7.41
C SER A 254 -26.22 -2.35 -8.07
N PRO A 255 -27.18 -2.96 -8.79
CA PRO A 255 -26.96 -4.24 -9.48
C PRO A 255 -25.74 -4.23 -10.42
N GLU A 256 -25.48 -3.08 -11.07
CA GLU A 256 -24.34 -2.88 -11.97
C GLU A 256 -23.02 -2.86 -11.21
N GLU A 257 -23.03 -2.38 -9.95
CA GLU A 257 -21.87 -2.25 -9.08
C GLU A 257 -21.68 -3.47 -8.16
N ALA A 258 -22.63 -4.40 -8.13
CA ALA A 258 -22.57 -5.53 -7.22
C ALA A 258 -21.26 -6.32 -7.33
N LEU A 259 -20.73 -6.75 -6.18
CA LEU A 259 -19.60 -7.66 -6.09
C LEU A 259 -20.01 -9.04 -6.64
N THR A 260 -19.07 -9.70 -7.29
CA THR A 260 -19.27 -11.06 -7.78
C THR A 260 -19.46 -12.04 -6.61
N THR A 261 -20.59 -12.73 -6.55
CA THR A 261 -20.92 -13.73 -5.50
C THR A 261 -20.63 -15.17 -5.92
N ARG A 262 -20.26 -15.40 -7.18
CA ARG A 262 -19.94 -16.73 -7.74
C ARG A 262 -18.67 -16.66 -8.59
N PRO A 263 -17.93 -17.77 -8.71
CA PRO A 263 -16.77 -17.83 -9.59
C PRO A 263 -17.18 -17.50 -11.03
N GLN A 264 -16.51 -16.53 -11.64
CA GLN A 264 -16.70 -16.25 -13.07
C GLN A 264 -16.06 -17.37 -13.89
N GLN A 265 -16.78 -17.81 -14.95
CA GLN A 265 -16.21 -18.73 -15.92
C GLN A 265 -15.10 -18.03 -16.72
N PRO A 266 -14.00 -18.74 -17.06
CA PRO A 266 -13.00 -18.19 -17.96
C PRO A 266 -13.64 -17.77 -19.28
N ILE A 267 -13.38 -16.55 -19.71
CA ILE A 267 -13.75 -16.10 -21.05
C ILE A 267 -12.88 -16.89 -22.04
N GLU A 268 -13.49 -17.51 -23.05
CA GLU A 268 -12.74 -18.12 -24.15
C GLU A 268 -12.00 -17.01 -24.91
N GLU A 269 -10.69 -17.01 -24.84
CA GLU A 269 -9.82 -16.07 -25.56
C GLU A 269 -9.33 -16.71 -26.86
N ASP A 270 -9.11 -15.89 -27.89
CA ASP A 270 -8.49 -16.32 -29.14
C ASP A 270 -7.12 -16.99 -28.87
N PRO A 271 -6.89 -18.21 -29.38
CA PRO A 271 -5.61 -18.91 -29.25
C PRO A 271 -4.39 -18.11 -29.72
N ALA A 272 -4.53 -17.24 -30.72
CA ALA A 272 -3.44 -16.36 -31.19
C ALA A 272 -3.09 -15.31 -30.13
N MET A 273 -4.07 -14.65 -29.55
CA MET A 273 -3.88 -13.68 -28.47
C MET A 273 -3.26 -14.32 -27.21
N ILE A 274 -3.65 -15.56 -26.91
CA ILE A 274 -3.06 -16.33 -25.81
C ILE A 274 -1.57 -16.58 -26.05
N ARG A 275 -1.16 -16.94 -27.28
CA ARG A 275 0.25 -17.19 -27.62
C ARG A 275 1.10 -15.93 -27.50
N GLU A 276 0.65 -14.83 -28.09
CA GLU A 276 1.34 -13.54 -28.02
C GLU A 276 1.50 -13.05 -26.56
N ARG A 277 0.41 -13.11 -25.79
CA ARG A 277 0.44 -12.78 -24.37
C ARG A 277 1.41 -13.67 -23.58
N ASN A 278 1.43 -14.98 -23.85
CA ASN A 278 2.33 -15.90 -23.16
C ASN A 278 3.79 -15.68 -23.53
N GLN A 279 4.09 -15.29 -24.77
CA GLN A 279 5.45 -14.92 -25.18
C GLN A 279 5.92 -13.66 -24.44
N ARG A 280 5.11 -12.61 -24.43
CA ARG A 280 5.40 -11.37 -23.69
C ARG A 280 5.62 -11.64 -22.20
N ILE A 281 4.75 -12.46 -21.59
CA ILE A 281 4.90 -12.85 -20.18
C ILE A 281 6.25 -13.53 -19.93
N ARG A 282 6.74 -14.40 -20.81
CA ARG A 282 8.05 -15.07 -20.63
C ARG A 282 9.22 -14.07 -20.68
N GLU A 283 9.17 -13.12 -21.59
CA GLU A 283 10.21 -12.09 -21.72
C GLU A 283 10.23 -11.19 -20.46
N GLU A 284 9.06 -10.77 -19.98
CA GLU A 284 8.91 -10.00 -18.75
C GLU A 284 9.35 -10.79 -17.50
N GLU A 285 9.07 -12.08 -17.44
CA GLU A 285 9.51 -12.98 -16.36
C GLU A 285 11.02 -13.11 -16.32
N GLN A 286 11.69 -13.22 -17.48
CA GLN A 286 13.14 -13.28 -17.56
C GLN A 286 13.78 -12.00 -17.01
N GLN A 287 13.33 -10.82 -17.44
CA GLN A 287 13.81 -9.54 -16.95
C GLN A 287 13.60 -9.38 -15.43
N SER A 288 12.46 -9.82 -14.92
CA SER A 288 12.16 -9.77 -13.49
C SER A 288 13.11 -10.66 -12.67
N LEU A 289 13.43 -11.87 -13.16
CA LEU A 289 14.36 -12.79 -12.49
C LEU A 289 15.80 -12.24 -12.49
N GLU A 290 16.25 -11.64 -13.56
CA GLU A 290 17.57 -11.01 -13.65
C GLU A 290 17.68 -9.85 -12.67
N LEU A 291 16.65 -8.99 -12.57
CA LEU A 291 16.61 -7.90 -11.62
C LEU A 291 16.57 -8.39 -10.15
N ILE A 292 15.77 -9.41 -9.85
CA ILE A 292 15.73 -10.00 -8.50
C ILE A 292 17.10 -10.54 -8.14
N SER A 293 17.74 -11.30 -9.03
CA SER A 293 19.03 -11.92 -8.78
C SER A 293 20.12 -10.87 -8.52
N SER A 294 20.24 -9.86 -9.38
CA SER A 294 21.23 -8.79 -9.21
C SER A 294 21.01 -7.97 -7.95
N THR A 295 19.76 -7.59 -7.65
CA THR A 295 19.42 -6.84 -6.44
C THR A 295 19.69 -7.66 -5.16
N LEU A 296 19.40 -8.97 -5.17
CA LEU A 296 19.68 -9.89 -4.07
C LEU A 296 21.17 -10.03 -3.82
N MET A 297 21.97 -10.20 -4.87
CA MET A 297 23.43 -10.29 -4.76
C MET A 297 24.01 -9.03 -4.13
N VAL A 298 23.63 -7.86 -4.61
CA VAL A 298 24.08 -6.57 -4.04
C VAL A 298 23.67 -6.45 -2.57
N ALA A 299 22.44 -6.83 -2.22
CA ALA A 299 21.96 -6.78 -0.84
C ALA A 299 22.74 -7.70 0.10
N ILE A 300 23.06 -8.93 -0.35
CA ILE A 300 23.87 -9.90 0.43
C ILE A 300 25.29 -9.38 0.59
N GLN A 301 25.91 -8.87 -0.46
CA GLN A 301 27.24 -8.29 -0.39
C GLN A 301 27.32 -7.13 0.59
N GLN A 302 26.34 -6.21 0.54
CA GLN A 302 26.26 -5.10 1.48
C GLN A 302 26.11 -5.56 2.93
N ASP A 303 25.30 -6.59 3.21
CA ASP A 303 25.16 -7.14 4.56
C ASP A 303 26.47 -7.81 5.02
N GLN A 304 27.15 -8.55 4.14
CA GLN A 304 28.44 -9.17 4.46
C GLN A 304 29.51 -8.13 4.78
N LEU A 305 29.57 -7.03 4.04
CA LEU A 305 30.48 -5.92 4.30
C LEU A 305 30.14 -5.23 5.63
N SER A 306 28.85 -5.00 5.91
CA SER A 306 28.42 -4.34 7.14
C SER A 306 28.76 -5.11 8.42
N LYS A 307 28.81 -6.44 8.37
CA LYS A 307 29.13 -7.31 9.53
C LYS A 307 30.61 -7.45 9.82
N ARG A 308 31.48 -7.03 8.92
CA ARG A 308 32.95 -7.22 9.05
C ARG A 308 33.66 -6.10 9.80
N LEU A 309 33.03 -4.96 9.98
CA LEU A 309 33.70 -3.80 10.56
C LEU A 309 33.29 -3.57 12.02
N SER A 310 34.27 -3.50 12.90
CA SER A 310 34.07 -3.05 14.28
C SER A 310 33.75 -1.55 14.32
N ASN A 311 33.14 -1.08 15.41
CA ASN A 311 32.89 0.35 15.60
C ASN A 311 34.17 1.19 15.49
N GLY A 312 35.29 0.70 16.02
CA GLY A 312 36.59 1.36 15.89
C GLY A 312 37.07 1.44 14.45
N THR A 313 36.85 0.40 13.65
CA THR A 313 37.18 0.42 12.21
C THR A 313 36.32 1.45 11.45
N VAL A 314 35.02 1.54 11.78
CA VAL A 314 34.14 2.55 11.15
C VAL A 314 34.62 3.97 11.50
N ASP A 315 35.00 4.21 12.75
CA ASP A 315 35.55 5.51 13.16
C ASP A 315 36.87 5.81 12.45
N ALA A 316 37.73 4.83 12.27
CA ALA A 316 38.96 4.94 11.50
C ALA A 316 38.71 5.29 10.03
N LEU A 317 37.70 4.67 9.38
CA LEU A 317 37.30 4.99 8.01
C LEU A 317 36.81 6.45 7.88
N ILE A 318 35.99 6.90 8.86
CA ILE A 318 35.54 8.30 8.89
C ILE A 318 36.72 9.25 9.05
N GLN A 319 37.66 8.96 9.93
CA GLN A 319 38.87 9.78 10.11
C GLN A 319 39.73 9.80 8.84
N LEU A 320 39.91 8.63 8.22
CA LEU A 320 40.68 8.51 6.98
C LEU A 320 40.06 9.32 5.84
N SER A 321 38.72 9.35 5.74
CA SER A 321 38.02 10.13 4.73
C SER A 321 38.29 11.64 4.77
N HIS A 322 38.83 12.15 5.88
CA HIS A 322 39.25 13.54 6.04
C HIS A 322 40.69 13.80 5.58
N SER A 323 41.47 12.76 5.21
CA SER A 323 42.85 12.93 4.77
C SER A 323 42.91 13.81 3.51
N PRO A 324 43.78 14.84 3.47
CA PRO A 324 43.93 15.69 2.30
C PRO A 324 44.51 14.96 1.08
N GLU A 325 45.17 13.84 1.31
CA GLU A 325 45.85 13.03 0.26
C GLU A 325 44.90 12.13 -0.54
N LEU A 326 43.65 11.94 -0.07
CA LEU A 326 42.69 11.09 -0.75
C LEU A 326 41.99 11.82 -1.88
N SER A 327 41.79 11.11 -3.00
CA SER A 327 40.89 11.56 -4.06
C SER A 327 39.44 11.71 -3.57
N GLN A 328 38.66 12.52 -4.23
CA GLN A 328 37.26 12.73 -3.84
C GLN A 328 36.43 11.44 -3.95
N GLU A 329 36.69 10.63 -4.97
CA GLU A 329 36.06 9.33 -5.15
C GLU A 329 36.36 8.38 -3.97
N SER A 330 37.64 8.27 -3.55
CA SER A 330 38.04 7.45 -2.40
C SER A 330 37.40 7.92 -1.10
N ARG A 331 37.18 9.23 -0.93
CA ARG A 331 36.47 9.77 0.23
C ARG A 331 35.02 9.33 0.25
N VAL A 332 34.34 9.40 -0.88
CA VAL A 332 32.97 8.93 -1.04
C VAL A 332 32.86 7.44 -0.71
N GLU A 333 33.75 6.62 -1.27
CA GLU A 333 33.81 5.16 -1.03
C GLU A 333 33.98 4.82 0.45
N LEU A 334 34.94 5.46 1.13
CA LEU A 334 35.15 5.25 2.57
C LEU A 334 33.93 5.61 3.43
N LEU A 335 33.28 6.73 3.10
CA LEU A 335 32.08 7.18 3.81
C LEU A 335 30.87 6.29 3.50
N GLU A 336 30.75 5.73 2.28
CA GLU A 336 29.74 4.74 1.93
C GLU A 336 29.90 3.45 2.72
N ILE A 337 31.12 2.91 2.81
CA ILE A 337 31.45 1.74 3.64
C ILE A 337 31.12 2.01 5.11
N ALA A 338 31.50 3.20 5.63
CA ALA A 338 31.18 3.58 6.99
C ALA A 338 29.65 3.71 7.20
N LYS A 339 28.91 4.26 6.24
CA LYS A 339 27.46 4.41 6.28
C LYS A 339 26.70 3.06 6.25
N LEU A 340 27.21 2.08 5.51
CA LEU A 340 26.67 0.72 5.53
C LEU A 340 26.71 0.10 6.94
N ASN A 341 27.71 0.45 7.74
CA ASN A 341 27.87 -0.04 9.11
C ASN A 341 27.12 0.76 10.18
N ARG A 342 26.81 2.06 9.89
CA ARG A 342 26.05 2.95 10.77
C ARG A 342 24.91 3.64 10.00
N PRO A 343 23.88 2.91 9.57
CA PRO A 343 22.83 3.46 8.71
C PRO A 343 22.04 4.60 9.35
N GLN A 344 21.93 4.64 10.69
CA GLN A 344 21.22 5.68 11.46
C GLN A 344 22.10 6.91 11.78
N GLY A 345 23.37 6.92 11.39
CA GLY A 345 24.31 8.00 11.69
C GLY A 345 23.99 9.29 10.92
N GLN A 346 23.23 10.22 11.49
CA GLN A 346 22.86 11.49 10.84
C GLN A 346 24.10 12.33 10.44
N ARG A 347 25.12 12.38 11.30
CA ARG A 347 26.39 13.10 11.01
C ARG A 347 27.10 12.49 9.81
N LEU A 348 27.11 11.16 9.72
CA LEU A 348 27.76 10.44 8.62
C LEU A 348 27.00 10.62 7.30
N SER A 349 25.67 10.67 7.32
CA SER A 349 24.87 11.02 6.13
C SER A 349 25.25 12.39 5.59
N LYS A 350 25.32 13.41 6.46
CA LYS A 350 25.71 14.77 6.05
C LYS A 350 27.12 14.83 5.45
N LEU A 351 28.07 14.07 6.02
CA LEU A 351 29.43 14.00 5.48
C LEU A 351 29.45 13.36 4.09
N LEU A 352 28.70 12.29 3.91
CA LEU A 352 28.60 11.62 2.61
C LEU A 352 27.95 12.52 1.54
N ASP A 353 26.86 13.20 1.88
CA ASP A 353 26.19 14.13 0.96
C ASP A 353 27.14 15.29 0.55
N GLN A 354 27.87 15.85 1.50
CA GLN A 354 28.88 16.88 1.21
C GLN A 354 30.04 16.37 0.32
N ALA A 355 30.46 15.11 0.54
CA ALA A 355 31.49 14.51 -0.29
C ALA A 355 31.00 14.29 -1.72
N ARG A 356 29.79 13.83 -1.92
CA ARG A 356 29.17 13.62 -3.25
C ARG A 356 29.01 14.91 -4.03
N LEU A 357 28.51 15.98 -3.39
CA LEU A 357 28.38 17.29 -4.02
C LEU A 357 29.70 17.85 -4.54
N ARG A 358 30.82 17.55 -3.86
CA ARG A 358 32.17 17.96 -4.29
C ARG A 358 32.77 17.06 -5.37
N SER A 359 32.21 15.88 -5.62
CA SER A 359 32.65 14.99 -6.69
C SER A 359 31.99 15.32 -8.03
N GLU A 360 30.84 16.04 -8.01
CA GLU A 360 30.09 16.45 -9.19
C GLU A 360 30.47 17.86 -9.69
N SER A 361 31.26 18.59 -8.91
CA SER A 361 31.83 19.90 -9.27
C SER A 361 33.28 19.80 -9.77
#